data_95b3b3857bb33ab425d56812105a7caa
#
_entry.id   95b3b3857bb33ab425d56812105a7caa
#
_cell.length_a   1.000
_cell.length_b   1.000
_cell.length_c   1.000
_cell.angle_alpha   90.00
_cell.angle_beta   90.00
_cell.angle_gamma   90.00
#
_symmetry.space_group_name_H-M   'P 1'
#
loop_
_entity.id
_entity.type
_entity.pdbx_description
1 polymer ?
#
loop_
_entity_poly.entity_id
_entity_poly.type
_entity_poly.pdbx_seq_one_letter_code
_entity_poly.pdbx_strand_id
1 'polypeptide(L)'
;MPAPAMPWSASWPERRPVRVRTPRSTPAADSAVLHSRVVEERAQFWGMNGAGRELVQEIYEDVDRRDTHHAYMVRLDGEPVALFQRYEPTEDRVSYCYEVREGDIGVHLMLAPAAGRPRPGFSRTLIGSLTRFAFRDPAVLRAVAEPDASNAKALALLNRLGFVRHIEITLPEIDLPEVYLPEERAVLAFLDRPAALPPAVSHA
;
A
#
# COMPACT_ATOMS: atom_id res chain seq x y z
N MET A 1 -8.84 5.31 -29.05
CA MET A 1 -9.44 4.13 -28.40
C MET A 1 -9.89 4.58 -27.02
N PRO A 2 -11.17 4.47 -26.63
CA PRO A 2 -11.59 4.78 -25.28
C PRO A 2 -10.98 3.75 -24.31
N ALA A 3 -10.53 4.22 -23.15
CA ALA A 3 -9.99 3.36 -22.08
C ALA A 3 -11.06 2.32 -21.68
N PRO A 4 -10.67 1.07 -21.35
CA PRO A 4 -11.61 0.06 -20.90
C PRO A 4 -12.34 0.57 -19.65
N ALA A 5 -13.67 0.49 -19.67
CA ALA A 5 -14.50 0.86 -18.52
C ALA A 5 -14.09 0.01 -17.32
N MET A 6 -13.72 0.67 -16.24
CA MET A 6 -13.35 0.02 -14.97
C MET A 6 -14.55 -0.82 -14.46
N PRO A 7 -14.31 -2.02 -13.94
CA PRO A 7 -15.37 -2.97 -13.58
C PRO A 7 -16.18 -2.59 -12.32
N TRP A 8 -16.24 -1.30 -11.99
CA TRP A 8 -16.85 -0.79 -10.77
C TRP A 8 -18.38 -0.55 -10.86
N SER A 9 -19.02 -0.80 -12.02
CA SER A 9 -20.44 -0.47 -12.25
C SER A 9 -21.46 -1.54 -11.82
N ALA A 10 -21.04 -2.59 -11.11
CA ALA A 10 -21.98 -3.60 -10.62
C ALA A 10 -22.61 -3.15 -9.30
N SER A 11 -23.95 -3.12 -9.23
CA SER A 11 -24.78 -2.85 -8.06
C SER A 11 -24.33 -3.67 -6.83
N TRP A 12 -24.06 -2.98 -5.72
CA TRP A 12 -23.72 -3.57 -4.43
C TRP A 12 -24.97 -4.22 -3.81
N PRO A 13 -24.94 -5.47 -3.36
CA PRO A 13 -26.00 -5.97 -2.51
C PRO A 13 -26.01 -5.18 -1.19
N GLU A 14 -27.17 -4.76 -0.72
CA GLU A 14 -27.40 -4.13 0.58
C GLU A 14 -26.99 -5.11 1.70
N ARG A 15 -25.72 -5.04 2.10
CA ARG A 15 -25.21 -5.71 3.30
C ARG A 15 -24.69 -4.64 4.23
N ARG A 16 -24.76 -4.89 5.56
CA ARG A 16 -24.25 -3.98 6.60
C ARG A 16 -22.98 -3.27 6.13
N PRO A 17 -22.93 -1.94 6.23
CA PRO A 17 -21.77 -1.18 5.78
C PRO A 17 -20.53 -1.66 6.52
N VAL A 18 -19.58 -2.14 5.76
CA VAL A 18 -18.26 -2.55 6.27
C VAL A 18 -17.49 -1.27 6.57
N ARG A 19 -17.11 -1.07 7.85
CA ARG A 19 -16.35 0.12 8.27
C ARG A 19 -14.87 -0.13 8.04
N VAL A 20 -14.31 0.49 6.99
CA VAL A 20 -12.86 0.54 6.77
C VAL A 20 -12.35 1.86 7.37
N ARG A 21 -11.41 1.76 8.29
CA ARG A 21 -10.69 2.90 8.88
C ARG A 21 -9.22 2.80 8.52
N THR A 22 -8.61 3.94 8.21
CA THR A 22 -7.19 4.06 7.88
C THR A 22 -6.54 5.13 8.78
N PRO A 23 -6.53 4.96 10.12
CA PRO A 23 -5.78 5.86 10.98
C PRO A 23 -4.29 5.75 10.70
N ARG A 24 -3.54 6.83 10.92
CA ARG A 24 -2.08 6.71 11.00
C ARG A 24 -1.72 5.63 12.02
N SER A 25 -0.72 4.83 11.70
CA SER A 25 -0.16 3.89 12.68
C SER A 25 0.40 4.67 13.86
N THR A 26 0.16 4.16 15.06
CA THR A 26 0.80 4.66 16.28
C THR A 26 1.86 3.61 16.65
N PRO A 27 3.15 3.80 16.29
CA PRO A 27 4.15 2.75 16.36
C PRO A 27 4.24 2.07 17.71
N ALA A 28 4.24 2.84 18.80
CA ALA A 28 4.28 2.28 20.16
C ALA A 28 3.06 1.42 20.50
N ALA A 29 1.85 1.85 20.13
CA ALA A 29 0.61 1.12 20.38
C ALA A 29 0.40 -0.05 19.43
N ASP A 30 0.82 0.11 18.16
CA ASP A 30 0.64 -0.89 17.11
C ASP A 30 1.84 -1.85 16.98
N SER A 31 2.94 -1.67 17.74
CA SER A 31 4.21 -2.40 17.57
C SER A 31 4.06 -3.92 17.56
N ALA A 32 3.21 -4.47 18.41
CA ALA A 32 2.97 -5.91 18.45
C ALA A 32 2.29 -6.41 17.17
N VAL A 33 1.33 -5.65 16.64
CA VAL A 33 0.63 -5.99 15.40
C VAL A 33 1.55 -5.78 14.20
N LEU A 34 2.28 -4.67 14.13
CA LEU A 34 3.26 -4.39 13.08
C LEU A 34 4.29 -5.51 13.02
N HIS A 35 4.97 -5.80 14.13
CA HIS A 35 5.94 -6.87 14.20
C HIS A 35 5.36 -8.20 13.73
N SER A 36 4.20 -8.63 14.27
CA SER A 36 3.58 -9.91 13.88
C SER A 36 3.28 -10.02 12.39
N ARG A 37 3.11 -8.89 11.68
CA ARG A 37 2.79 -8.86 10.25
C ARG A 37 4.03 -8.83 9.36
N VAL A 38 5.03 -8.03 9.73
CA VAL A 38 6.20 -7.82 8.87
C VAL A 38 7.22 -8.96 8.95
N VAL A 39 7.19 -9.78 10.01
CA VAL A 39 8.08 -10.94 10.17
C VAL A 39 7.47 -12.26 9.66
N GLU A 40 6.21 -12.28 9.24
CA GLU A 40 5.59 -13.47 8.66
C GLU A 40 6.31 -13.87 7.35
N GLU A 41 6.47 -15.17 7.08
CA GLU A 41 7.07 -15.68 5.83
C GLU A 41 6.41 -15.08 4.58
N ARG A 42 5.10 -14.88 4.61
CA ARG A 42 4.35 -14.24 3.52
C ARG A 42 4.70 -12.77 3.28
N ALA A 43 5.33 -12.11 4.26
CA ALA A 43 5.81 -10.73 4.19
C ALA A 43 7.29 -10.64 3.77
N GLN A 44 7.86 -11.71 3.21
CA GLN A 44 9.28 -11.76 2.81
C GLN A 44 9.72 -10.58 1.92
N PHE A 45 8.81 -10.03 1.12
CA PHE A 45 9.06 -8.87 0.27
C PHE A 45 8.92 -7.52 1.00
N TRP A 46 8.71 -7.55 2.32
CA TRP A 46 8.65 -6.33 3.14
C TRP A 46 10.00 -5.95 3.75
N GLY A 47 11.00 -6.83 3.60
CA GLY A 47 12.38 -6.58 4.01
C GLY A 47 12.64 -6.63 5.53
N MET A 48 11.68 -7.09 6.35
CA MET A 48 11.79 -7.11 7.81
C MET A 48 11.78 -8.53 8.41
N ASN A 49 12.02 -9.56 7.60
CA ASN A 49 12.06 -10.94 8.09
C ASN A 49 13.20 -11.11 9.10
N GLY A 50 12.88 -11.63 10.29
CA GLY A 50 13.83 -11.81 11.38
C GLY A 50 14.14 -10.55 12.20
N ALA A 51 13.51 -9.40 11.89
CA ALA A 51 13.65 -8.20 12.71
C ALA A 51 13.01 -8.41 14.09
N GLY A 52 13.66 -7.93 15.15
CA GLY A 52 13.08 -7.87 16.49
C GLY A 52 11.98 -6.82 16.57
N ARG A 53 11.12 -6.94 17.60
CA ARG A 53 9.98 -6.01 17.77
C ARG A 53 10.44 -4.57 17.97
N GLU A 54 11.51 -4.38 18.72
CA GLU A 54 12.12 -3.08 19.01
C GLU A 54 12.56 -2.40 17.71
N LEU A 55 13.29 -3.12 16.85
CA LEU A 55 13.73 -2.60 15.56
C LEU A 55 12.55 -2.24 14.64
N VAL A 56 11.52 -3.09 14.59
CA VAL A 56 10.29 -2.77 13.82
C VAL A 56 9.63 -1.51 14.36
N GLN A 57 9.55 -1.35 15.68
CA GLN A 57 9.00 -0.14 16.30
C GLN A 57 9.82 1.10 15.93
N GLU A 58 11.14 1.05 16.03
CA GLU A 58 12.06 2.14 15.69
C GLU A 58 11.91 2.57 14.22
N ILE A 59 11.83 1.59 13.29
CA ILE A 59 11.61 1.87 11.86
C ILE A 59 10.27 2.63 11.65
N TYR A 60 9.18 2.18 12.29
CA TYR A 60 7.89 2.85 12.11
C TYR A 60 7.80 4.19 12.88
N GLU A 61 8.54 4.37 13.96
CA GLU A 61 8.71 5.67 14.62
C GLU A 61 9.48 6.65 13.72
N ASP A 62 10.48 6.16 12.97
CA ASP A 62 11.15 6.97 11.96
C ASP A 62 10.20 7.38 10.85
N VAL A 63 9.44 6.45 10.30
CA VAL A 63 8.38 6.73 9.30
C VAL A 63 7.36 7.74 9.84
N ASP A 64 6.97 7.66 11.10
CA ASP A 64 5.98 8.59 11.70
C ASP A 64 6.54 10.01 11.91
N ARG A 65 7.85 10.13 12.13
CA ARG A 65 8.54 11.44 12.24
C ARG A 65 8.66 12.18 10.90
N ARG A 66 8.60 11.46 9.78
CA ARG A 66 8.74 12.04 8.44
C ARG A 66 7.44 12.70 7.98
N ASP A 67 7.54 13.86 7.35
CA ASP A 67 6.41 14.51 6.69
C ASP A 67 6.09 13.88 5.32
N THR A 68 7.06 13.15 4.75
CA THR A 68 7.02 12.59 3.40
C THR A 68 6.61 11.12 3.36
N HIS A 69 6.67 10.40 4.49
CA HIS A 69 6.36 8.97 4.59
C HIS A 69 5.33 8.74 5.68
N HIS A 70 4.28 7.96 5.37
CA HIS A 70 3.19 7.71 6.31
C HIS A 70 2.76 6.25 6.27
N ALA A 71 2.65 5.64 7.45
CA ALA A 71 2.09 4.31 7.62
C ALA A 71 0.68 4.38 8.22
N TYR A 72 -0.22 3.54 7.72
CA TYR A 72 -1.62 3.48 8.14
C TYR A 72 -2.01 2.05 8.46
N MET A 73 -2.51 1.83 9.67
CA MET A 73 -3.10 0.56 10.07
C MET A 73 -4.54 0.50 9.58
N VAL A 74 -4.78 -0.27 8.53
CA VAL A 74 -6.12 -0.42 7.96
C VAL A 74 -6.92 -1.39 8.81
N ARG A 75 -8.05 -0.92 9.34
CA ARG A 75 -8.92 -1.71 10.22
C ARG A 75 -10.28 -1.92 9.57
N LEU A 76 -10.79 -3.13 9.67
CA LEU A 76 -12.13 -3.54 9.25
C LEU A 76 -12.92 -3.97 10.49
N ASP A 77 -13.98 -3.24 10.82
CA ASP A 77 -14.77 -3.48 12.04
C ASP A 77 -13.89 -3.54 13.32
N GLY A 78 -12.81 -2.75 13.34
CA GLY A 78 -11.83 -2.68 14.44
C GLY A 78 -10.62 -3.61 14.27
N GLU A 79 -10.71 -4.68 13.50
CA GLU A 79 -9.63 -5.64 13.28
C GLU A 79 -8.59 -5.14 12.27
N PRO A 80 -7.29 -5.26 12.54
CA PRO A 80 -6.23 -4.86 11.62
C PRO A 80 -6.16 -5.84 10.45
N VAL A 81 -6.46 -5.38 9.23
CA VAL A 81 -6.57 -6.20 8.01
C VAL A 81 -5.52 -5.87 6.96
N ALA A 82 -4.86 -4.72 7.06
CA ALA A 82 -3.77 -4.36 6.17
C ALA A 82 -2.89 -3.28 6.80
N LEU A 83 -1.65 -3.21 6.31
CA LEU A 83 -0.76 -2.08 6.47
C LEU A 83 -0.67 -1.39 5.11
N PHE A 84 -0.95 -0.10 5.07
CA PHE A 84 -0.85 0.73 3.88
C PHE A 84 0.15 1.84 4.14
N GLN A 85 1.11 2.01 3.23
CA GLN A 85 2.05 3.12 3.29
C GLN A 85 1.83 4.04 2.10
N ARG A 86 2.06 5.32 2.33
CA ARG A 86 2.07 6.38 1.33
C ARG A 86 3.34 7.20 1.54
N TYR A 87 4.01 7.54 0.44
CA TYR A 87 5.22 8.34 0.50
C TYR A 87 5.32 9.28 -0.70
N GLU A 88 6.19 10.28 -0.59
CA GLU A 88 6.57 11.17 -1.69
C GLU A 88 7.73 10.52 -2.46
N PRO A 89 7.54 10.16 -3.74
CA PRO A 89 8.57 9.45 -4.50
C PRO A 89 9.89 10.20 -4.64
N THR A 90 9.89 11.53 -4.56
CA THR A 90 11.11 12.37 -4.59
C THR A 90 12.03 12.11 -3.40
N GLU A 91 11.46 11.64 -2.28
CA GLU A 91 12.17 11.37 -1.04
C GLU A 91 12.42 9.86 -0.82
N ASP A 92 12.31 9.08 -1.90
CA ASP A 92 12.54 7.64 -1.90
C ASP A 92 13.50 7.23 -3.03
N ARG A 93 14.19 6.08 -2.85
CA ARG A 93 15.12 5.54 -3.84
C ARG A 93 14.50 5.25 -5.20
N VAL A 94 13.19 5.11 -5.28
CA VAL A 94 12.48 4.92 -6.54
C VAL A 94 12.63 6.12 -7.48
N SER A 95 12.90 7.30 -6.96
CA SER A 95 13.15 8.52 -7.75
C SER A 95 14.34 8.40 -8.71
N TYR A 96 15.30 7.53 -8.40
CA TYR A 96 16.43 7.25 -9.31
C TYR A 96 16.05 6.39 -10.52
N CYS A 97 14.86 5.78 -10.50
CA CYS A 97 14.42 4.81 -11.51
C CYS A 97 13.44 5.37 -12.53
N TYR A 98 12.87 6.57 -12.30
CA TYR A 98 11.94 7.20 -13.24
C TYR A 98 11.84 8.71 -12.99
N GLU A 99 11.32 9.44 -13.97
CA GLU A 99 11.02 10.86 -13.83
C GLU A 99 9.76 11.06 -12.98
N VAL A 100 9.96 11.49 -11.73
CA VAL A 100 8.87 11.81 -10.79
C VAL A 100 8.11 13.03 -11.30
N ARG A 101 6.79 12.98 -11.27
CA ARG A 101 5.89 14.05 -11.71
C ARG A 101 5.16 14.66 -10.54
N GLU A 102 4.82 15.92 -10.69
CA GLU A 102 3.90 16.58 -9.76
C GLU A 102 2.60 15.78 -9.63
N GLY A 103 2.16 15.54 -8.40
CA GLY A 103 0.97 14.73 -8.11
C GLY A 103 1.23 13.22 -8.05
N ASP A 104 2.48 12.75 -8.16
CA ASP A 104 2.82 11.36 -7.87
C ASP A 104 2.80 11.08 -6.37
N ILE A 105 2.28 9.91 -5.98
CA ILE A 105 2.46 9.34 -4.65
C ILE A 105 2.94 7.90 -4.77
N GLY A 106 3.89 7.50 -3.95
CA GLY A 106 4.26 6.11 -3.76
C GLY A 106 3.28 5.38 -2.84
N VAL A 107 3.02 4.11 -3.10
CA VAL A 107 2.11 3.30 -2.26
C VAL A 107 2.63 1.89 -2.06
N HIS A 108 2.66 1.44 -0.80
CA HIS A 108 2.88 0.04 -0.45
C HIS A 108 1.67 -0.53 0.27
N LEU A 109 1.38 -1.80 0.04
CA LEU A 109 0.25 -2.50 0.64
C LEU A 109 0.65 -3.91 1.07
N MET A 110 0.50 -4.18 2.35
CA MET A 110 0.57 -5.52 2.91
C MET A 110 -0.78 -5.92 3.49
N LEU A 111 -1.36 -7.01 2.97
CA LEU A 111 -2.61 -7.55 3.48
C LEU A 111 -2.34 -8.49 4.65
N ALA A 112 -3.18 -8.46 5.68
CA ALA A 112 -3.16 -9.46 6.73
C ALA A 112 -3.57 -10.85 6.20
N PRO A 113 -3.19 -11.95 6.88
CA PRO A 113 -3.74 -13.26 6.60
C PRO A 113 -5.27 -13.25 6.67
N ALA A 114 -5.92 -14.06 5.85
CA ALA A 114 -7.36 -14.23 5.96
C ALA A 114 -7.69 -14.86 7.32
N ALA A 115 -8.42 -14.16 8.17
CA ALA A 115 -8.94 -14.70 9.41
C ALA A 115 -10.30 -15.35 9.17
N GLY A 116 -10.39 -16.67 9.38
CA GLY A 116 -11.63 -17.42 9.27
C GLY A 116 -12.16 -17.61 7.85
N ARG A 117 -13.50 -17.65 7.71
CA ARG A 117 -14.15 -17.90 6.42
C ARG A 117 -13.99 -16.72 5.46
N PRO A 118 -13.77 -16.97 4.14
CA PRO A 118 -13.75 -15.92 3.13
C PRO A 118 -15.00 -15.04 3.21
N ARG A 119 -14.83 -13.74 3.23
CA ARG A 119 -15.94 -12.77 3.19
C ARG A 119 -16.15 -12.31 1.75
N PRO A 120 -17.26 -12.66 1.09
CA PRO A 120 -17.54 -12.17 -0.27
C PRO A 120 -17.50 -10.64 -0.34
N GLY A 121 -16.79 -10.11 -1.35
CA GLY A 121 -16.66 -8.66 -1.54
C GLY A 121 -15.59 -7.97 -0.67
N PHE A 122 -14.97 -8.67 0.30
CA PHE A 122 -13.95 -8.09 1.19
C PHE A 122 -12.84 -7.36 0.42
N SER A 123 -12.16 -8.07 -0.49
CA SER A 123 -11.04 -7.47 -1.23
C SER A 123 -11.47 -6.25 -2.06
N ARG A 124 -12.66 -6.30 -2.67
CA ARG A 124 -13.20 -5.17 -3.44
C ARG A 124 -13.43 -3.96 -2.55
N THR A 125 -14.08 -4.15 -1.39
CA THR A 125 -14.35 -3.08 -0.42
C THR A 125 -13.06 -2.48 0.11
N LEU A 126 -12.11 -3.32 0.53
CA LEU A 126 -10.82 -2.87 1.05
C LEU A 126 -10.06 -2.05 0.01
N ILE A 127 -9.87 -2.60 -1.18
CA ILE A 127 -9.13 -1.94 -2.25
C ILE A 127 -9.83 -0.63 -2.69
N GLY A 128 -11.16 -0.66 -2.87
CA GLY A 128 -11.92 0.56 -3.19
C GLY A 128 -11.74 1.66 -2.13
N SER A 129 -11.74 1.30 -0.86
CA SER A 129 -11.49 2.24 0.23
C SER A 129 -10.06 2.78 0.21
N LEU A 130 -9.06 1.93 -0.05
CA LEU A 130 -7.67 2.35 -0.17
C LEU A 130 -7.43 3.24 -1.38
N THR A 131 -8.03 2.93 -2.53
CA THR A 131 -7.97 3.80 -3.71
C THR A 131 -8.54 5.19 -3.40
N ARG A 132 -9.73 5.27 -2.78
CA ARG A 132 -10.28 6.56 -2.34
C ARG A 132 -9.37 7.27 -1.37
N PHE A 133 -8.79 6.55 -0.43
CA PHE A 133 -7.88 7.12 0.56
C PHE A 133 -6.60 7.65 -0.09
N ALA A 134 -5.99 6.90 -1.02
CA ALA A 134 -4.81 7.31 -1.76
C ALA A 134 -5.05 8.59 -2.55
N PHE A 135 -6.20 8.66 -3.24
CA PHE A 135 -6.60 9.79 -4.08
C PHE A 135 -7.55 10.79 -3.39
N ARG A 136 -7.60 10.82 -2.04
CA ARG A 136 -8.48 11.76 -1.31
C ARG A 136 -8.13 13.23 -1.56
N ASP A 137 -6.83 13.52 -1.70
CA ASP A 137 -6.32 14.81 -2.06
C ASP A 137 -6.44 15.00 -3.58
N PRO A 138 -7.11 16.05 -4.07
CA PRO A 138 -7.26 16.32 -5.50
C PRO A 138 -5.91 16.60 -6.19
N ALA A 139 -4.88 17.04 -5.47
CA ALA A 139 -3.54 17.25 -6.01
C ALA A 139 -2.84 15.93 -6.39
N VAL A 140 -3.25 14.80 -5.82
CA VAL A 140 -2.72 13.50 -6.19
C VAL A 140 -3.28 13.07 -7.54
N LEU A 141 -2.42 12.94 -8.53
CA LEU A 141 -2.79 12.62 -9.90
C LEU A 141 -2.46 11.19 -10.29
N ARG A 142 -1.44 10.58 -9.65
CA ARG A 142 -0.97 9.23 -9.99
C ARG A 142 -0.41 8.51 -8.76
N ALA A 143 -0.77 7.25 -8.59
CA ALA A 143 -0.13 6.35 -7.64
C ALA A 143 0.95 5.53 -8.33
N VAL A 144 2.07 5.35 -7.64
CA VAL A 144 3.27 4.61 -8.07
C VAL A 144 3.45 3.44 -7.12
N ALA A 145 3.74 2.26 -7.66
CA ALA A 145 4.05 1.06 -6.89
C ALA A 145 5.23 0.32 -7.54
N GLU A 146 6.11 -0.24 -6.72
CA GLU A 146 7.32 -0.92 -7.17
C GLU A 146 7.55 -2.24 -6.41
N PRO A 147 6.62 -3.20 -6.51
CA PRO A 147 6.81 -4.50 -5.86
C PRO A 147 8.03 -5.23 -6.42
N ASP A 148 8.65 -6.05 -5.56
CA ASP A 148 9.70 -6.99 -5.97
C ASP A 148 9.29 -7.77 -7.23
N ALA A 149 10.19 -7.89 -8.21
CA ALA A 149 9.93 -8.50 -9.50
C ALA A 149 9.51 -9.98 -9.41
N SER A 150 9.88 -10.67 -8.33
CA SER A 150 9.49 -12.05 -8.06
C SER A 150 8.15 -12.19 -7.31
N ASN A 151 7.55 -11.06 -6.84
CA ASN A 151 6.28 -11.06 -6.12
C ASN A 151 5.07 -11.17 -7.06
N ALA A 152 4.88 -12.36 -7.66
CA ALA A 152 3.80 -12.61 -8.60
C ALA A 152 2.39 -12.26 -8.07
N LYS A 153 2.18 -12.36 -6.73
CA LYS A 153 0.88 -12.02 -6.11
C LYS A 153 0.62 -10.52 -6.13
N ALA A 154 1.65 -9.71 -5.82
CA ALA A 154 1.53 -8.26 -5.88
C ALA A 154 1.35 -7.79 -7.32
N LEU A 155 2.13 -8.31 -8.27
CA LEU A 155 2.01 -8.00 -9.70
C LEU A 155 0.61 -8.32 -10.24
N ALA A 156 0.07 -9.50 -9.91
CA ALA A 156 -1.29 -9.87 -10.29
C ALA A 156 -2.35 -8.96 -9.65
N LEU A 157 -2.11 -8.46 -8.42
CA LEU A 157 -2.99 -7.51 -7.77
C LEU A 157 -2.96 -6.16 -8.49
N LEU A 158 -1.77 -5.61 -8.77
CA LEU A 158 -1.62 -4.34 -9.48
C LEU A 158 -2.31 -4.37 -10.85
N ASN A 159 -2.13 -5.45 -11.62
CA ASN A 159 -2.83 -5.66 -12.89
C ASN A 159 -4.36 -5.58 -12.72
N ARG A 160 -4.92 -6.25 -11.71
CA ARG A 160 -6.37 -6.23 -11.44
C ARG A 160 -6.87 -4.85 -10.99
N LEU A 161 -6.01 -4.04 -10.39
CA LEU A 161 -6.32 -2.68 -9.97
C LEU A 161 -6.20 -1.66 -11.10
N GLY A 162 -5.70 -2.07 -12.26
CA GLY A 162 -5.54 -1.20 -13.43
C GLY A 162 -4.24 -0.41 -13.44
N PHE A 163 -3.25 -0.80 -12.63
CA PHE A 163 -1.90 -0.27 -12.79
C PHE A 163 -1.35 -0.66 -14.15
N VAL A 164 -0.69 0.27 -14.81
CA VAL A 164 -0.12 0.13 -16.16
C VAL A 164 1.37 0.48 -16.18
N ARG A 165 2.03 0.32 -17.35
CA ARG A 165 3.46 0.58 -17.55
C ARG A 165 4.34 -0.23 -16.60
N HIS A 166 4.18 -1.54 -16.63
CA HIS A 166 5.01 -2.46 -15.86
C HIS A 166 6.43 -2.49 -16.46
N ILE A 167 7.35 -1.79 -15.81
CA ILE A 167 8.74 -1.64 -16.24
C ILE A 167 9.63 -2.29 -15.19
N GLU A 168 10.47 -3.24 -15.58
CA GLU A 168 11.51 -3.76 -14.68
C GLU A 168 12.54 -2.67 -14.40
N ILE A 169 12.82 -2.47 -13.12
CA ILE A 169 13.79 -1.50 -12.60
C ILE A 169 14.71 -2.21 -11.60
N THR A 170 15.83 -1.57 -11.32
CA THR A 170 16.70 -1.92 -10.21
C THR A 170 16.71 -0.75 -9.24
N LEU A 171 16.10 -0.91 -8.07
CA LEU A 171 16.17 0.05 -6.98
C LEU A 171 17.60 0.06 -6.45
N PRO A 172 18.25 1.24 -6.34
CA PRO A 172 19.63 1.30 -5.91
C PRO A 172 19.79 0.90 -4.44
N GLU A 173 20.96 0.38 -4.11
CA GLU A 173 21.39 0.17 -2.73
C GLU A 173 21.42 1.50 -1.99
N ILE A 174 21.00 1.49 -0.72
CA ILE A 174 21.18 2.58 0.24
C ILE A 174 22.02 2.03 1.39
N ASP A 175 23.22 2.56 1.56
CA ASP A 175 24.15 2.20 2.64
C ASP A 175 24.44 3.44 3.48
N LEU A 176 23.69 3.60 4.56
CA LEU A 176 23.81 4.67 5.54
C LEU A 176 24.03 4.07 6.93
N PRO A 177 24.66 4.82 7.88
CA PRO A 177 24.92 4.31 9.22
C PRO A 177 23.68 3.74 9.94
N GLU A 178 22.52 4.32 9.68
CA GLU A 178 21.26 3.98 10.36
C GLU A 178 20.39 3.01 9.56
N VAL A 179 20.64 2.86 8.24
CA VAL A 179 19.81 2.03 7.36
C VAL A 179 20.59 1.43 6.21
N TYR A 180 20.47 0.13 6.05
CA TYR A 180 20.98 -0.58 4.88
C TYR A 180 19.80 -1.19 4.10
N LEU A 181 19.67 -0.79 2.85
CA LEU A 181 18.73 -1.37 1.89
C LEU A 181 19.53 -1.91 0.71
N PRO A 182 19.54 -3.21 0.46
CA PRO A 182 20.27 -3.78 -0.67
C PRO A 182 19.64 -3.34 -2.00
N GLU A 183 20.40 -3.47 -3.06
CA GLU A 183 19.87 -3.39 -4.43
C GLU A 183 18.72 -4.39 -4.60
N GLU A 184 17.64 -3.97 -5.26
CA GLU A 184 16.45 -4.79 -5.41
C GLU A 184 15.87 -4.67 -6.81
N ARG A 185 15.57 -5.82 -7.43
CA ARG A 185 14.82 -5.84 -8.70
C ARG A 185 13.33 -5.69 -8.42
N ALA A 186 12.73 -4.68 -9.01
CA ALA A 186 11.32 -4.36 -8.83
C ALA A 186 10.62 -4.14 -10.18
N VAL A 187 9.30 -4.08 -10.16
CA VAL A 187 8.47 -3.74 -11.32
C VAL A 187 7.73 -2.45 -11.02
N LEU A 188 8.15 -1.39 -11.67
CA LEU A 188 7.52 -0.08 -11.57
C LEU A 188 6.19 -0.05 -12.31
N ALA A 189 5.13 0.33 -11.63
CA ALA A 189 3.78 0.39 -12.17
C ALA A 189 3.04 1.64 -11.69
N PHE A 190 2.12 2.15 -12.51
CA PHE A 190 1.43 3.41 -12.29
C PHE A 190 -0.08 3.23 -12.37
N LEU A 191 -0.80 3.93 -11.51
CA LEU A 191 -2.26 4.07 -11.57
C LEU A 191 -2.60 5.55 -11.63
N ASP A 192 -3.06 6.02 -12.79
CA ASP A 192 -3.57 7.38 -12.90
C ASP A 192 -4.84 7.55 -12.07
N ARG A 193 -5.08 8.78 -11.59
CA ARG A 193 -6.29 9.11 -10.83
C ARG A 193 -7.53 8.65 -11.58
N PRO A 194 -8.38 7.78 -11.00
CA PRO A 194 -9.61 7.37 -11.66
C PRO A 194 -10.55 8.56 -11.91
N ALA A 195 -11.19 8.63 -13.08
CA ALA A 195 -12.17 9.66 -13.41
C ALA A 195 -13.34 9.70 -12.42
N ALA A 196 -13.71 8.53 -11.88
CA ALA A 196 -14.66 8.42 -10.78
C ALA A 196 -14.02 7.57 -9.67
N LEU A 197 -13.87 8.14 -8.49
CA LEU A 197 -13.42 7.38 -7.34
C LEU A 197 -14.48 6.36 -6.91
N PRO A 198 -14.09 5.16 -6.45
CA PRO A 198 -15.02 4.19 -5.92
C PRO A 198 -15.97 4.83 -4.88
N PRO A 199 -17.23 4.41 -4.76
CA PRO A 199 -18.17 5.00 -3.82
C PRO A 199 -17.62 4.95 -2.39
N ALA A 200 -17.92 5.96 -1.58
CA ALA A 200 -17.57 5.97 -0.17
C ALA A 200 -18.25 4.80 0.52
N VAL A 201 -17.49 4.02 1.28
CA VAL A 201 -18.09 3.11 2.25
C VAL A 201 -18.65 4.01 3.35
N SER A 202 -19.97 3.95 3.59
CA SER A 202 -20.64 4.82 4.54
C SER A 202 -19.94 4.81 5.90
N HIS A 203 -19.47 5.98 6.30
CA HIS A 203 -19.01 6.21 7.66
C HIS A 203 -20.24 6.75 8.43
N ALA A 204 -20.99 5.88 9.07
CA ALA A 204 -21.95 6.25 10.09
C ALA A 204 -21.34 6.08 11.48
#